data_2d810efdfcc8356b5b445a1c90df6ac3
#
_entry.id   2d810efdfcc8356b5b445a1c90df6ac3
#
_cell.length_a   1.000
_cell.length_b   1.000
_cell.length_c   1.000
_cell.angle_alpha   90.00
_cell.angle_beta   90.00
_cell.angle_gamma   90.00
#
_symmetry.space_group_name_H-M   'P 1'
#
loop_
_entity.id
_entity.type
_entity.pdbx_description
1 polymer ?
#
loop_
_entity_poly.entity_id
_entity_poly.type
_entity_poly.pdbx_seq_one_letter_code
_entity_poly.pdbx_strand_id
1 'polypeptide(L)'
;RSVTYALFIAGLAAFSTSSLAAQSLRFGYETSQTDSQHIAAKKFNDLLQERTKGELKLKLFPDSTLGNAQAMISGVRGGTIDMEMSGSNNFAGLSPVMNLLDVPFLFRDTAHAHITLDGKVGDDLKASLEGKGLKVLAYWENGWRDVTNSRAPVKTPADLKGLKIRTNNSPMNIAAFKVFGANPIPMPFAEVYTGLETRTIDAQEHPINVVWSAKFFEVQKYLSLTHHAYSPLLVVINKAKFDGLSPEFQQALISSAQEAGNYQRKLVAEDQQKIIDGMKEAGVEVITDLDRKAFSDALGTQVRDMFVKDVPQGADLLKAVDEVQ
;
A
#
# COMPACT_ATOMS: atom_id res chain seq x y z
N ARG A 1 -30.34 -32.53 77.58
CA ARG A 1 -30.59 -31.37 76.69
C ARG A 1 -29.36 -31.26 75.77
N SER A 2 -29.44 -31.80 74.56
CA SER A 2 -28.39 -31.72 73.49
C SER A 2 -28.73 -30.54 72.63
N VAL A 3 -27.75 -29.63 72.41
CA VAL A 3 -27.86 -28.51 71.51
C VAL A 3 -26.96 -28.82 70.28
N THR A 4 -27.60 -29.01 69.15
CA THR A 4 -26.92 -29.29 67.83
C THR A 4 -26.64 -27.94 67.14
N TYR A 5 -25.37 -27.59 66.96
CA TYR A 5 -24.95 -26.42 66.15
C TYR A 5 -24.83 -26.86 64.67
N ALA A 6 -25.67 -26.26 63.85
CA ALA A 6 -25.54 -26.39 62.35
C ALA A 6 -24.57 -25.32 61.88
N LEU A 7 -23.42 -25.75 61.32
CA LEU A 7 -22.50 -24.90 60.57
C LEU A 7 -23.03 -24.67 59.17
N PHE A 8 -23.38 -23.44 58.84
CA PHE A 8 -23.60 -22.97 57.47
C PHE A 8 -22.26 -22.64 56.85
N ILE A 9 -21.78 -23.46 55.87
CA ILE A 9 -20.63 -23.13 55.03
C ILE A 9 -21.17 -22.40 53.81
N ALA A 10 -21.01 -21.07 53.79
CA ALA A 10 -21.25 -20.26 52.59
C ALA A 10 -20.08 -20.43 51.64
N GLY A 11 -20.26 -21.21 50.58
CA GLY A 11 -19.28 -21.35 49.51
C GLY A 11 -19.20 -20.07 48.67
N LEU A 12 -18.14 -19.29 48.81
CA LEU A 12 -17.80 -18.23 47.86
C LEU A 12 -17.32 -18.88 46.57
N ALA A 13 -18.16 -18.88 45.53
CA ALA A 13 -17.74 -19.19 44.16
C ALA A 13 -16.90 -18.01 43.67
N ALA A 14 -15.59 -18.13 43.72
CA ALA A 14 -14.66 -17.19 43.07
C ALA A 14 -14.79 -17.40 41.57
N PHE A 15 -15.50 -16.50 40.88
CA PHE A 15 -15.41 -16.38 39.44
C PHE A 15 -14.00 -15.90 39.11
N SER A 16 -13.13 -16.84 38.78
CA SER A 16 -11.83 -16.55 38.15
C SER A 16 -12.11 -15.98 36.75
N THR A 17 -12.13 -14.66 36.62
CA THR A 17 -12.03 -14.01 35.31
C THR A 17 -10.65 -14.33 34.75
N SER A 18 -10.56 -15.38 33.94
CA SER A 18 -9.37 -15.61 33.14
C SER A 18 -9.20 -14.40 32.22
N SER A 19 -8.31 -13.49 32.57
CA SER A 19 -7.84 -12.47 31.65
C SER A 19 -7.15 -13.21 30.50
N LEU A 20 -7.87 -13.38 29.39
CA LEU A 20 -7.25 -13.85 28.15
C LEU A 20 -6.15 -12.86 27.79
N ALA A 21 -4.91 -13.32 27.72
CA ALA A 21 -3.81 -12.48 27.29
C ALA A 21 -4.13 -11.94 25.89
N ALA A 22 -3.95 -10.62 25.70
CA ALA A 22 -4.24 -9.95 24.45
C ALA A 22 -3.52 -10.65 23.28
N GLN A 23 -4.27 -11.03 22.24
CA GLN A 23 -3.70 -11.61 21.03
C GLN A 23 -2.99 -10.52 20.25
N SER A 24 -1.69 -10.70 19.97
CA SER A 24 -0.88 -9.75 19.23
C SER A 24 -0.70 -10.23 17.80
N LEU A 25 -1.10 -9.40 16.82
CA LEU A 25 -0.90 -9.64 15.40
C LEU A 25 0.34 -8.90 14.91
N ARG A 26 1.28 -9.60 14.30
CA ARG A 26 2.49 -9.01 13.71
C ARG A 26 2.12 -8.38 12.37
N PHE A 27 2.34 -7.06 12.25
CA PHE A 27 2.02 -6.27 11.07
C PHE A 27 3.27 -5.62 10.49
N GLY A 28 3.72 -6.10 9.31
CA GLY A 28 4.92 -5.65 8.62
C GLY A 28 4.64 -4.73 7.44
N TYR A 29 5.57 -3.81 7.17
CA TYR A 29 5.59 -2.93 5.99
C TYR A 29 6.98 -2.36 5.76
N GLU A 30 7.21 -1.83 4.53
CA GLU A 30 8.56 -1.42 4.11
C GLU A 30 8.92 0.01 4.49
N THR A 31 7.94 0.89 4.70
CA THR A 31 8.17 2.31 4.95
C THR A 31 8.63 2.62 6.37
N SER A 32 9.26 3.79 6.53
CA SER A 32 9.80 4.25 7.80
C SER A 32 8.73 4.73 8.78
N GLN A 33 9.14 4.94 10.03
CA GLN A 33 8.24 5.42 11.10
C GLN A 33 7.75 6.85 10.91
N THR A 34 8.33 7.62 10.00
CA THR A 34 7.90 8.97 9.66
C THR A 34 6.88 9.03 8.53
N ASP A 35 6.64 7.89 7.86
CA ASP A 35 5.67 7.81 6.78
C ASP A 35 4.22 7.79 7.29
N SER A 36 3.30 8.34 6.49
CA SER A 36 1.86 8.33 6.75
C SER A 36 1.31 6.91 6.97
N GLN A 37 1.92 5.91 6.34
CA GLN A 37 1.56 4.50 6.51
C GLN A 37 1.80 4.03 7.95
N HIS A 38 2.94 4.38 8.57
CA HIS A 38 3.21 4.04 9.97
C HIS A 38 2.28 4.80 10.93
N ILE A 39 2.04 6.08 10.66
CA ILE A 39 1.12 6.90 11.46
C ILE A 39 -0.29 6.27 11.45
N ALA A 40 -0.76 5.86 10.26
CA ALA A 40 -2.04 5.16 10.11
C ALA A 40 -2.05 3.75 10.74
N ALA A 41 -0.94 3.02 10.70
CA ALA A 41 -0.82 1.72 11.37
C ALA A 41 -0.96 1.85 12.89
N LYS A 42 -0.43 2.92 13.48
CA LYS A 42 -0.67 3.26 14.90
C LYS A 42 -2.15 3.55 15.15
N LYS A 43 -2.78 4.38 14.32
CA LYS A 43 -4.22 4.68 14.41
C LYS A 43 -5.06 3.40 14.28
N PHE A 44 -4.69 2.49 13.37
CA PHE A 44 -5.33 1.19 13.22
C PHE A 44 -5.24 0.37 14.51
N ASN A 45 -4.05 0.31 15.12
CA ASN A 45 -3.86 -0.40 16.39
C ASN A 45 -4.71 0.18 17.52
N ASP A 46 -4.77 1.51 17.62
CA ASP A 46 -5.56 2.20 18.66
C ASP A 46 -7.06 1.89 18.49
N LEU A 47 -7.60 2.01 17.28
CA LEU A 47 -8.99 1.67 16.95
C LEU A 47 -9.31 0.19 17.21
N LEU A 48 -8.38 -0.70 16.84
CA LEU A 48 -8.56 -2.13 17.06
C LEU A 48 -8.63 -2.47 18.54
N GLN A 49 -7.73 -1.93 19.35
CA GLN A 49 -7.72 -2.12 20.79
C GLN A 49 -8.99 -1.57 21.44
N GLU A 50 -9.45 -0.38 21.04
CA GLU A 50 -10.70 0.21 21.52
C GLU A 50 -11.90 -0.72 21.24
N ARG A 51 -12.04 -1.19 19.97
CA ARG A 51 -13.18 -2.02 19.53
C ARG A 51 -13.16 -3.43 20.10
N THR A 52 -11.99 -3.93 20.44
CA THR A 52 -11.82 -5.28 21.01
C THR A 52 -11.53 -5.26 22.52
N LYS A 53 -11.69 -4.12 23.17
CA LYS A 53 -11.42 -3.95 24.63
C LYS A 53 -10.02 -4.45 25.03
N GLY A 54 -9.05 -4.28 24.10
CA GLY A 54 -7.67 -4.70 24.29
C GLY A 54 -7.39 -6.18 24.04
N GLU A 55 -8.37 -6.97 23.61
CA GLU A 55 -8.16 -8.40 23.32
C GLU A 55 -7.37 -8.64 22.03
N LEU A 56 -7.44 -7.73 21.02
CA LEU A 56 -6.58 -7.72 19.86
C LEU A 56 -5.71 -6.46 19.82
N LYS A 57 -4.45 -6.63 19.46
CA LYS A 57 -3.51 -5.52 19.21
C LYS A 57 -2.57 -5.84 18.08
N LEU A 58 -2.03 -4.80 17.44
CA LEU A 58 -0.99 -4.92 16.43
C LEU A 58 0.39 -4.73 17.05
N LYS A 59 1.34 -5.57 16.65
CA LYS A 59 2.76 -5.32 16.83
C LYS A 59 3.33 -4.86 15.49
N LEU A 60 3.74 -3.60 15.42
CA LEU A 60 4.16 -2.94 14.19
C LEU A 60 5.63 -3.22 13.88
N PHE A 61 5.92 -3.54 12.61
CA PHE A 61 7.25 -3.83 12.09
C PHE A 61 7.51 -3.00 10.83
N PRO A 62 7.90 -1.71 10.99
CA PRO A 62 8.28 -0.83 9.89
C PRO A 62 9.65 -1.17 9.32
N ASP A 63 10.11 -0.36 8.35
CA ASP A 63 11.49 -0.35 7.82
C ASP A 63 11.95 -1.69 7.24
N SER A 64 11.04 -2.47 6.64
CA SER A 64 11.35 -3.81 6.09
C SER A 64 11.95 -4.78 7.12
N THR A 65 11.70 -4.59 8.41
CA THR A 65 12.30 -5.42 9.49
C THR A 65 11.87 -6.89 9.45
N LEU A 66 10.77 -7.21 8.76
CA LEU A 66 10.32 -8.60 8.50
C LEU A 66 10.65 -9.07 7.08
N GLY A 67 11.46 -8.33 6.34
CA GLY A 67 11.82 -8.60 4.95
C GLY A 67 11.17 -7.63 3.96
N ASN A 68 11.44 -7.82 2.67
CA ASN A 68 10.77 -7.07 1.60
C ASN A 68 9.31 -7.52 1.42
N ALA A 69 8.53 -6.79 0.61
CA ALA A 69 7.11 -7.07 0.37
C ALA A 69 6.84 -8.53 -0.02
N GLN A 70 7.63 -9.12 -0.92
CA GLN A 70 7.43 -10.51 -1.37
C GLN A 70 7.68 -11.52 -0.24
N ALA A 71 8.69 -11.29 0.59
CA ALA A 71 8.97 -12.11 1.76
C ALA A 71 7.84 -12.00 2.80
N MET A 72 7.34 -10.79 3.05
CA MET A 72 6.23 -10.55 3.98
C MET A 72 4.93 -11.18 3.49
N ILE A 73 4.56 -11.02 2.20
CA ILE A 73 3.38 -11.66 1.60
C ILE A 73 3.48 -13.19 1.73
N SER A 74 4.65 -13.77 1.43
CA SER A 74 4.88 -15.20 1.60
C SER A 74 4.75 -15.64 3.05
N GLY A 75 5.28 -14.84 3.99
CA GLY A 75 5.15 -15.05 5.43
C GLY A 75 3.70 -14.99 5.92
N VAL A 76 2.90 -14.04 5.40
CA VAL A 76 1.46 -13.94 5.73
C VAL A 76 0.71 -15.15 5.21
N ARG A 77 0.95 -15.56 3.96
CA ARG A 77 0.32 -16.76 3.38
C ARG A 77 0.69 -18.03 4.15
N GLY A 78 1.94 -18.13 4.57
CA GLY A 78 2.45 -19.27 5.36
C GLY A 78 2.11 -19.22 6.85
N GLY A 79 1.53 -18.11 7.34
CA GLY A 79 1.15 -17.93 8.75
C GLY A 79 2.31 -17.60 9.69
N THR A 80 3.52 -17.35 9.17
CA THR A 80 4.68 -16.91 9.98
C THR A 80 4.65 -15.41 10.30
N ILE A 81 3.93 -14.62 9.51
CA ILE A 81 3.57 -13.23 9.75
C ILE A 81 2.04 -13.17 9.73
N ASP A 82 1.43 -12.31 10.55
CA ASP A 82 -0.04 -12.25 10.62
C ASP A 82 -0.61 -11.33 9.56
N MET A 83 0.01 -10.17 9.37
CA MET A 83 -0.45 -9.09 8.49
C MET A 83 0.73 -8.41 7.80
N GLU A 84 0.48 -7.89 6.60
CA GLU A 84 1.42 -7.01 5.92
C GLU A 84 0.67 -5.91 5.15
N MET A 85 1.38 -4.88 4.74
CA MET A 85 0.87 -3.82 3.88
C MET A 85 1.91 -3.49 2.82
N SER A 86 1.49 -3.58 1.56
CA SER A 86 2.33 -3.17 0.42
C SER A 86 1.50 -2.78 -0.80
N GLY A 87 2.18 -2.25 -1.82
CA GLY A 87 1.55 -1.83 -3.07
C GLY A 87 0.92 -2.99 -3.83
N SER A 88 -0.18 -2.70 -4.54
CA SER A 88 -0.95 -3.65 -5.35
C SER A 88 -0.10 -4.49 -6.31
N ASN A 89 0.95 -3.90 -6.85
CA ASN A 89 1.91 -4.56 -7.75
C ASN A 89 2.52 -5.84 -7.15
N ASN A 90 2.68 -5.90 -5.83
CA ASN A 90 3.30 -7.03 -5.16
C ASN A 90 2.40 -8.28 -5.12
N PHE A 91 1.11 -8.11 -5.39
CA PHE A 91 0.12 -9.19 -5.41
C PHE A 91 -0.16 -9.73 -6.82
N ALA A 92 0.33 -9.08 -7.87
CA ALA A 92 0.07 -9.44 -9.25
C ALA A 92 0.54 -10.86 -9.61
N GLY A 93 1.63 -11.33 -9.01
CA GLY A 93 2.11 -12.71 -9.16
C GLY A 93 1.18 -13.77 -8.56
N LEU A 94 0.33 -13.39 -7.60
CA LEU A 94 -0.67 -14.27 -7.01
C LEU A 94 -2.02 -14.17 -7.74
N SER A 95 -2.37 -12.98 -8.17
CA SER A 95 -3.62 -12.68 -8.86
C SER A 95 -3.37 -11.66 -9.98
N PRO A 96 -3.26 -12.10 -11.25
CA PRO A 96 -2.93 -11.21 -12.37
C PRO A 96 -3.88 -10.04 -12.57
N VAL A 97 -5.12 -10.11 -12.07
CA VAL A 97 -6.09 -9.00 -12.11
C VAL A 97 -5.60 -7.77 -11.34
N MET A 98 -4.69 -7.95 -10.36
CA MET A 98 -4.08 -6.84 -9.62
C MET A 98 -3.23 -5.91 -10.50
N ASN A 99 -2.74 -6.38 -11.65
CA ASN A 99 -2.07 -5.54 -12.64
C ASN A 99 -2.95 -4.40 -13.16
N LEU A 100 -4.29 -4.49 -13.03
CA LEU A 100 -5.21 -3.40 -13.35
C LEU A 100 -4.78 -2.10 -12.66
N LEU A 101 -4.45 -2.18 -11.37
CA LEU A 101 -4.15 -1.02 -10.53
C LEU A 101 -2.81 -0.34 -10.88
N ASP A 102 -1.99 -0.98 -11.69
CA ASP A 102 -0.72 -0.45 -12.18
C ASP A 102 -0.78 0.05 -13.64
N VAL A 103 -1.96 -0.01 -14.26
CA VAL A 103 -2.16 0.57 -15.60
C VAL A 103 -2.03 2.09 -15.49
N PRO A 104 -1.07 2.71 -16.20
CA PRO A 104 -0.90 4.17 -16.12
C PRO A 104 -2.15 4.91 -16.60
N PHE A 105 -2.41 6.07 -15.99
CA PHE A 105 -3.57 6.91 -16.29
C PHE A 105 -4.92 6.18 -16.21
N LEU A 106 -5.00 5.13 -15.37
CA LEU A 106 -6.23 4.38 -15.14
C LEU A 106 -7.32 5.26 -14.50
N PHE A 107 -6.93 6.02 -13.50
CA PHE A 107 -7.85 6.87 -12.74
C PHE A 107 -7.78 8.33 -13.22
N ARG A 108 -8.94 8.98 -13.30
CA ARG A 108 -9.07 10.39 -13.69
C ARG A 108 -8.50 11.33 -12.63
N ASP A 109 -8.79 11.03 -11.37
CA ASP A 109 -8.40 11.79 -10.20
C ASP A 109 -8.46 10.92 -8.93
N THR A 110 -8.11 11.50 -7.79
CA THR A 110 -8.10 10.81 -6.50
C THR A 110 -9.49 10.34 -6.06
N ALA A 111 -10.54 11.13 -6.33
CA ALA A 111 -11.90 10.75 -5.98
C ALA A 111 -12.35 9.52 -6.78
N HIS A 112 -12.07 9.50 -8.08
CA HIS A 112 -12.34 8.33 -8.94
C HIS A 112 -11.59 7.08 -8.45
N ALA A 113 -10.32 7.21 -8.06
CA ALA A 113 -9.55 6.10 -7.50
C ALA A 113 -10.19 5.56 -6.21
N HIS A 114 -10.56 6.45 -5.28
CA HIS A 114 -11.17 6.06 -4.01
C HIS A 114 -12.53 5.38 -4.22
N ILE A 115 -13.42 5.96 -5.04
CA ILE A 115 -14.74 5.37 -5.32
C ILE A 115 -14.61 3.99 -5.98
N THR A 116 -13.67 3.84 -6.92
CA THR A 116 -13.41 2.56 -7.60
C THR A 116 -12.93 1.49 -6.62
N LEU A 117 -11.95 1.85 -5.78
CA LEU A 117 -11.32 0.91 -4.83
C LEU A 117 -12.24 0.55 -3.66
N ASP A 118 -13.06 1.48 -3.20
CA ASP A 118 -14.01 1.24 -2.10
C ASP A 118 -15.34 0.67 -2.59
N GLY A 119 -15.53 0.58 -3.92
CA GLY A 119 -16.70 0.03 -4.58
C GLY A 119 -16.52 -1.40 -5.09
N LYS A 120 -17.44 -1.80 -6.00
CA LYS A 120 -17.50 -3.18 -6.52
C LYS A 120 -16.20 -3.64 -7.18
N VAL A 121 -15.53 -2.81 -7.96
CA VAL A 121 -14.26 -3.19 -8.62
C VAL A 121 -13.22 -3.54 -7.57
N GLY A 122 -13.06 -2.70 -6.54
CA GLY A 122 -12.15 -2.98 -5.44
C GLY A 122 -12.52 -4.24 -4.67
N ASP A 123 -13.81 -4.52 -4.46
CA ASP A 123 -14.26 -5.74 -3.78
C ASP A 123 -13.96 -7.00 -4.60
N ASP A 124 -14.18 -6.97 -5.92
CA ASP A 124 -13.84 -8.08 -6.82
C ASP A 124 -12.32 -8.36 -6.82
N LEU A 125 -11.50 -7.30 -6.81
CA LEU A 125 -10.04 -7.44 -6.71
C LEU A 125 -9.62 -8.03 -5.36
N LYS A 126 -10.19 -7.58 -4.24
CA LYS A 126 -9.93 -8.15 -2.90
C LYS A 126 -10.28 -9.64 -2.86
N ALA A 127 -11.44 -10.01 -3.40
CA ALA A 127 -11.91 -11.39 -3.44
C ALA A 127 -10.95 -12.32 -4.23
N SER A 128 -10.28 -11.81 -5.25
CA SER A 128 -9.33 -12.58 -6.06
C SER A 128 -8.13 -13.12 -5.27
N LEU A 129 -7.83 -12.55 -4.11
CA LEU A 129 -6.73 -12.94 -3.23
C LEU A 129 -7.15 -13.95 -2.14
N GLU A 130 -8.45 -14.10 -1.89
CA GLU A 130 -8.92 -14.99 -0.81
C GLU A 130 -8.53 -16.45 -1.06
N GLY A 131 -8.67 -16.93 -2.29
CA GLY A 131 -8.21 -18.27 -2.71
C GLY A 131 -6.69 -18.44 -2.69
N LYS A 132 -5.94 -17.37 -2.44
CA LYS A 132 -4.47 -17.35 -2.32
C LYS A 132 -3.99 -17.30 -0.87
N GLY A 133 -4.90 -17.45 0.09
CA GLY A 133 -4.58 -17.44 1.52
C GLY A 133 -4.50 -16.06 2.17
N LEU A 134 -5.00 -15.02 1.50
CA LEU A 134 -4.98 -13.65 1.97
C LEU A 134 -6.40 -13.08 2.09
N LYS A 135 -6.68 -12.37 3.18
CA LYS A 135 -7.86 -11.52 3.33
C LYS A 135 -7.41 -10.07 3.27
N VAL A 136 -7.93 -9.32 2.30
CA VAL A 136 -7.69 -7.87 2.22
C VAL A 136 -8.71 -7.17 3.11
N LEU A 137 -8.22 -6.39 4.08
CA LEU A 137 -9.06 -5.66 5.04
C LEU A 137 -9.48 -4.29 4.48
N ALA A 138 -8.54 -3.59 3.84
CA ALA A 138 -8.76 -2.26 3.30
C ALA A 138 -7.74 -1.92 2.20
N TYR A 139 -8.10 -0.95 1.35
CA TYR A 139 -7.14 -0.19 0.57
C TYR A 139 -6.73 1.06 1.33
N TRP A 140 -5.40 1.27 1.40
CA TRP A 140 -4.80 2.53 1.86
C TRP A 140 -4.18 3.25 0.67
N GLU A 141 -3.67 4.44 0.88
CA GLU A 141 -3.10 5.25 -0.17
C GLU A 141 -1.57 5.24 -0.13
N ASN A 142 -0.95 4.74 -1.21
CA ASN A 142 0.43 5.07 -1.47
C ASN A 142 0.49 6.47 -2.10
N GLY A 143 -0.34 6.72 -3.11
CA GLY A 143 -0.57 8.02 -3.73
C GLY A 143 -0.28 8.02 -5.23
N TRP A 144 -0.32 9.23 -5.82
CA TRP A 144 0.07 9.46 -7.20
C TRP A 144 1.58 9.34 -7.36
N ARG A 145 1.99 8.54 -8.33
CA ARG A 145 3.39 8.27 -8.60
C ARG A 145 3.97 9.34 -9.51
N ASP A 146 5.14 9.83 -9.11
CA ASP A 146 5.90 10.89 -9.75
C ASP A 146 7.34 10.47 -9.97
N VAL A 147 8.01 11.07 -10.95
CA VAL A 147 9.39 10.73 -11.31
C VAL A 147 10.36 11.65 -10.59
N THR A 148 11.36 11.06 -9.91
CA THR A 148 12.57 11.81 -9.52
C THR A 148 13.78 11.34 -10.32
N ASN A 149 14.74 12.23 -10.55
CA ASN A 149 16.00 11.87 -11.18
C ASN A 149 17.13 12.85 -10.82
N SER A 150 18.36 12.49 -11.16
CA SER A 150 19.56 13.30 -10.90
C SER A 150 20.15 13.99 -12.14
N ARG A 151 19.54 13.83 -13.33
CA ARG A 151 20.12 14.33 -14.60
C ARG A 151 19.55 15.65 -15.09
N ALA A 152 18.23 15.70 -15.32
CA ALA A 152 17.55 16.85 -15.90
C ALA A 152 16.05 16.86 -15.57
N PRO A 153 15.37 18.02 -15.66
CA PRO A 153 13.93 18.10 -15.58
C PRO A 153 13.23 17.17 -16.59
N VAL A 154 12.19 16.48 -16.15
CA VAL A 154 11.34 15.66 -17.03
C VAL A 154 10.03 16.41 -17.23
N LYS A 155 9.76 16.87 -18.45
CA LYS A 155 8.53 17.59 -18.85
C LYS A 155 7.71 16.84 -19.87
N THR A 156 8.37 16.00 -20.68
CA THR A 156 7.77 15.16 -21.72
C THR A 156 8.32 13.73 -21.65
N PRO A 157 7.69 12.75 -22.31
CA PRO A 157 8.24 11.39 -22.40
C PRO A 157 9.66 11.33 -22.98
N ALA A 158 9.98 12.23 -23.92
CA ALA A 158 11.30 12.27 -24.54
C ALA A 158 12.44 12.53 -23.53
N ASP A 159 12.17 13.24 -22.45
CA ASP A 159 13.13 13.54 -21.38
C ASP A 159 13.51 12.30 -20.55
N LEU A 160 12.71 11.23 -20.62
CA LEU A 160 13.00 9.95 -19.98
C LEU A 160 13.95 9.06 -20.79
N LYS A 161 14.20 9.41 -22.05
CA LYS A 161 14.99 8.57 -22.97
C LYS A 161 16.36 8.23 -22.41
N GLY A 162 16.63 6.93 -22.28
CA GLY A 162 17.92 6.40 -21.83
C GLY A 162 18.18 6.51 -20.33
N LEU A 163 17.26 7.07 -19.53
CA LEU A 163 17.40 7.06 -18.07
C LEU A 163 17.30 5.63 -17.54
N LYS A 164 18.23 5.25 -16.68
CA LYS A 164 18.12 4.03 -15.86
C LYS A 164 17.16 4.34 -14.72
N ILE A 165 15.90 3.97 -14.88
CA ILE A 165 14.88 4.25 -13.90
C ILE A 165 14.53 2.99 -13.11
N ARG A 166 14.60 3.08 -11.78
CA ARG A 166 14.03 2.04 -10.93
C ARG A 166 12.52 2.03 -11.07
N THR A 167 11.98 0.87 -11.31
CA THR A 167 10.54 0.60 -11.20
C THR A 167 10.28 -0.45 -10.12
N ASN A 168 9.01 -0.54 -9.68
CA ASN A 168 8.56 -1.75 -9.01
C ASN A 168 8.55 -2.92 -10.03
N ASN A 169 8.16 -4.10 -9.58
CA ASN A 169 8.12 -5.31 -10.43
C ASN A 169 6.83 -5.44 -11.27
N SER A 170 6.00 -4.41 -11.36
CA SER A 170 4.78 -4.43 -12.19
C SER A 170 5.13 -4.50 -13.67
N PRO A 171 4.61 -5.49 -14.42
CA PRO A 171 4.77 -5.55 -15.86
C PRO A 171 4.21 -4.31 -16.57
N MET A 172 3.11 -3.75 -16.07
CA MET A 172 2.46 -2.56 -16.64
C MET A 172 3.35 -1.33 -16.50
N ASN A 173 3.94 -1.14 -15.32
CA ASN A 173 4.84 -0.03 -15.06
C ASN A 173 6.14 -0.14 -15.88
N ILE A 174 6.74 -1.32 -15.93
CA ILE A 174 7.93 -1.62 -16.74
C ILE A 174 7.63 -1.33 -18.22
N ALA A 175 6.48 -1.78 -18.74
CA ALA A 175 6.08 -1.55 -20.12
C ALA A 175 5.92 -0.05 -20.41
N ALA A 176 5.29 0.71 -19.53
CA ALA A 176 5.11 2.14 -19.69
C ALA A 176 6.44 2.89 -19.82
N PHE A 177 7.38 2.63 -18.92
CA PHE A 177 8.69 3.30 -18.99
C PHE A 177 9.54 2.87 -20.20
N LYS A 178 9.37 1.64 -20.70
CA LYS A 178 9.95 1.24 -22.00
C LYS A 178 9.37 2.04 -23.16
N VAL A 179 8.05 2.25 -23.19
CA VAL A 179 7.39 3.07 -24.20
C VAL A 179 7.90 4.51 -24.17
N PHE A 180 8.13 5.07 -22.97
CA PHE A 180 8.74 6.40 -22.81
C PHE A 180 10.24 6.44 -23.21
N GLY A 181 10.85 5.30 -23.58
CA GLY A 181 12.24 5.22 -23.98
C GLY A 181 13.25 5.16 -22.84
N ALA A 182 12.80 4.99 -21.62
CA ALA A 182 13.66 4.76 -20.46
C ALA A 182 14.16 3.30 -20.41
N ASN A 183 15.12 3.04 -19.55
CA ASN A 183 15.63 1.71 -19.22
C ASN A 183 15.14 1.32 -17.81
N PRO A 184 13.94 0.71 -17.68
CA PRO A 184 13.41 0.33 -16.38
C PRO A 184 14.20 -0.83 -15.77
N ILE A 185 14.54 -0.70 -14.48
CA ILE A 185 15.28 -1.67 -13.68
C ILE A 185 14.42 -2.03 -12.47
N PRO A 186 13.72 -3.16 -12.47
CA PRO A 186 12.98 -3.63 -11.29
C PRO A 186 13.94 -3.88 -10.12
N MET A 187 13.57 -3.37 -8.95
CA MET A 187 14.43 -3.45 -7.76
C MET A 187 13.58 -3.39 -6.49
N PRO A 188 13.88 -4.18 -5.43
CA PRO A 188 13.24 -4.06 -4.12
C PRO A 188 13.32 -2.65 -3.55
N PHE A 189 12.30 -2.24 -2.80
CA PHE A 189 12.24 -0.87 -2.26
C PHE A 189 13.45 -0.53 -1.37
N ALA A 190 13.88 -1.44 -0.52
CA ALA A 190 15.00 -1.23 0.40
C ALA A 190 16.35 -0.95 -0.30
N GLU A 191 16.48 -1.27 -1.59
CA GLU A 191 17.71 -1.08 -2.37
C GLU A 191 17.74 0.27 -3.12
N VAL A 192 16.59 0.98 -3.18
CA VAL A 192 16.43 2.16 -4.05
C VAL A 192 17.36 3.29 -3.64
N TYR A 193 17.43 3.65 -2.36
CA TYR A 193 18.28 4.75 -1.89
C TYR A 193 19.74 4.52 -2.28
N THR A 194 20.28 3.35 -1.98
CA THR A 194 21.67 2.98 -2.34
C THR A 194 21.87 2.96 -3.85
N GLY A 195 20.90 2.47 -4.61
CA GLY A 195 20.95 2.47 -6.08
C GLY A 195 21.02 3.87 -6.67
N LEU A 196 20.30 4.85 -6.10
CA LEU A 196 20.34 6.26 -6.47
C LEU A 196 21.65 6.92 -6.04
N GLU A 197 22.09 6.69 -4.80
CA GLU A 197 23.33 7.23 -4.22
C GLU A 197 24.55 6.79 -5.02
N THR A 198 24.66 5.51 -5.35
CA THR A 198 25.76 4.94 -6.15
C THR A 198 25.64 5.17 -7.65
N ARG A 199 24.53 5.79 -8.11
CA ARG A 199 24.21 6.01 -9.52
C ARG A 199 24.13 4.71 -10.36
N THR A 200 23.84 3.60 -9.73
CA THR A 200 23.46 2.36 -10.38
C THR A 200 22.17 2.56 -11.18
N ILE A 201 21.27 3.39 -10.63
CA ILE A 201 20.09 3.95 -11.29
C ILE A 201 20.15 5.48 -11.25
N ASP A 202 19.59 6.14 -12.28
CA ASP A 202 19.55 7.60 -12.40
C ASP A 202 18.29 8.20 -11.80
N ALA A 203 17.22 7.40 -11.79
CA ALA A 203 15.85 7.82 -11.52
C ALA A 203 15.07 6.75 -10.77
N GLN A 204 13.98 7.18 -10.18
CA GLN A 204 12.95 6.31 -9.60
C GLN A 204 11.57 6.98 -9.73
N GLU A 205 10.51 6.24 -9.43
CA GLU A 205 9.14 6.75 -9.43
C GLU A 205 8.38 6.24 -8.22
N HIS A 206 7.92 7.18 -7.40
CA HIS A 206 7.09 6.95 -6.20
C HIS A 206 6.21 8.16 -5.90
N PRO A 207 5.19 7.98 -5.08
CA PRO A 207 4.48 9.12 -4.49
C PRO A 207 5.41 9.98 -3.64
N ILE A 208 5.13 11.27 -3.62
CA ILE A 208 6.03 12.26 -2.97
C ILE A 208 6.21 12.04 -1.47
N ASN A 209 5.18 11.54 -0.77
CA ASN A 209 5.30 11.17 0.65
C ASN A 209 6.34 10.06 0.88
N VAL A 210 6.43 9.09 -0.03
CA VAL A 210 7.46 8.03 0.01
C VAL A 210 8.83 8.60 -0.34
N VAL A 211 8.92 9.46 -1.35
CA VAL A 211 10.18 10.15 -1.70
C VAL A 211 10.72 10.93 -0.50
N TRP A 212 9.83 11.57 0.25
CA TRP A 212 10.17 12.33 1.45
C TRP A 212 10.59 11.43 2.62
N SER A 213 9.76 10.46 2.99
CA SER A 213 10.00 9.60 4.14
C SER A 213 11.21 8.67 3.97
N ALA A 214 11.48 8.22 2.73
CA ALA A 214 12.66 7.44 2.36
C ALA A 214 13.90 8.29 2.03
N LYS A 215 13.78 9.63 2.14
CA LYS A 215 14.86 10.59 1.91
C LYS A 215 15.48 10.54 0.51
N PHE A 216 14.74 10.10 -0.50
CA PHE A 216 15.25 10.06 -1.87
C PHE A 216 15.62 11.45 -2.38
N PHE A 217 15.03 12.51 -1.83
CA PHE A 217 15.38 13.90 -2.13
C PHE A 217 16.84 14.25 -1.81
N GLU A 218 17.53 13.53 -0.93
CA GLU A 218 18.94 13.74 -0.63
C GLU A 218 19.86 13.31 -1.79
N VAL A 219 19.40 12.37 -2.63
CA VAL A 219 20.15 11.74 -3.74
C VAL A 219 19.53 11.99 -5.11
N GLN A 220 18.49 12.84 -5.19
CA GLN A 220 17.79 13.21 -6.42
C GLN A 220 17.70 14.74 -6.52
N LYS A 221 17.90 15.29 -7.73
CA LYS A 221 17.89 16.74 -7.97
C LYS A 221 16.57 17.28 -8.48
N TYR A 222 15.81 16.46 -9.19
CA TYR A 222 14.60 16.86 -9.89
C TYR A 222 13.43 15.96 -9.47
N LEU A 223 12.30 16.59 -9.21
CA LEU A 223 11.00 15.94 -9.01
C LEU A 223 10.04 16.45 -10.08
N SER A 224 9.56 15.58 -10.96
CA SER A 224 8.56 15.91 -11.98
C SER A 224 7.23 15.29 -11.59
N LEU A 225 6.20 16.13 -11.37
CA LEU A 225 4.87 15.70 -10.93
C LEU A 225 4.08 15.11 -12.11
N THR A 226 4.54 13.97 -12.58
CA THR A 226 3.96 13.27 -13.76
C THR A 226 2.58 12.71 -13.48
N HIS A 227 2.29 12.30 -12.24
CA HIS A 227 1.03 11.66 -11.82
C HIS A 227 0.62 10.56 -12.81
N HIS A 228 1.60 9.78 -13.27
CA HIS A 228 1.41 8.77 -14.32
C HIS A 228 0.64 7.54 -13.85
N ALA A 229 0.61 7.26 -12.57
CA ALA A 229 -0.17 6.16 -12.00
C ALA A 229 -0.60 6.50 -10.57
N TYR A 230 -1.79 6.05 -10.17
CA TYR A 230 -2.21 6.03 -8.77
C TYR A 230 -1.88 4.66 -8.19
N SER A 231 -1.27 4.63 -7.02
CA SER A 231 -0.82 3.39 -6.38
C SER A 231 -1.57 3.19 -5.05
N PRO A 232 -2.46 2.21 -4.96
CA PRO A 232 -3.05 1.82 -3.69
C PRO A 232 -2.14 0.86 -2.93
N LEU A 233 -2.33 0.83 -1.61
CA LEU A 233 -1.78 -0.19 -0.72
C LEU A 233 -2.88 -1.17 -0.35
N LEU A 234 -2.53 -2.44 -0.20
CA LEU A 234 -3.40 -3.46 0.36
C LEU A 234 -2.95 -3.77 1.78
N VAL A 235 -3.86 -3.66 2.74
CA VAL A 235 -3.68 -4.16 4.10
C VAL A 235 -4.25 -5.56 4.16
N VAL A 236 -3.39 -6.56 4.31
CA VAL A 236 -3.79 -7.97 4.25
C VAL A 236 -3.49 -8.73 5.54
N ILE A 237 -4.29 -9.73 5.84
CA ILE A 237 -4.12 -10.67 6.94
C ILE A 237 -4.13 -12.10 6.40
N ASN A 238 -3.43 -13.01 7.08
CA ASN A 238 -3.55 -14.44 6.81
C ASN A 238 -5.03 -14.86 6.87
N LYS A 239 -5.54 -15.44 5.76
CA LYS A 239 -6.96 -15.76 5.65
C LYS A 239 -7.44 -16.77 6.69
N ALA A 240 -6.67 -17.83 6.93
CA ALA A 240 -7.05 -18.86 7.91
C ALA A 240 -7.10 -18.26 9.34
N LYS A 241 -6.16 -17.38 9.67
CA LYS A 241 -6.19 -16.67 10.95
C LYS A 241 -7.42 -15.76 11.06
N PHE A 242 -7.72 -14.99 10.01
CA PHE A 242 -8.91 -14.14 9.97
C PHE A 242 -10.19 -14.95 10.15
N ASP A 243 -10.34 -16.05 9.40
CA ASP A 243 -11.52 -16.92 9.46
C ASP A 243 -11.70 -17.61 10.83
N GLY A 244 -10.60 -17.82 11.56
CA GLY A 244 -10.60 -18.38 12.91
C GLY A 244 -10.98 -17.38 14.02
N LEU A 245 -11.10 -16.08 13.71
CA LEU A 245 -11.53 -15.07 14.66
C LEU A 245 -13.06 -15.08 14.80
N SER A 246 -13.55 -14.59 15.94
CA SER A 246 -15.00 -14.36 16.10
C SER A 246 -15.50 -13.32 15.09
N PRO A 247 -16.78 -13.36 14.69
CA PRO A 247 -17.37 -12.37 13.80
C PRO A 247 -17.19 -10.93 14.29
N GLU A 248 -17.23 -10.72 15.62
CA GLU A 248 -16.98 -9.41 16.24
C GLU A 248 -15.55 -8.93 15.98
N PHE A 249 -14.54 -9.79 16.13
CA PHE A 249 -13.14 -9.45 15.87
C PHE A 249 -12.82 -9.28 14.39
N GLN A 250 -13.45 -10.08 13.53
CA GLN A 250 -13.35 -9.89 12.08
C GLN A 250 -13.87 -8.51 11.68
N GLN A 251 -15.04 -8.11 12.19
CA GLN A 251 -15.63 -6.81 11.93
C GLN A 251 -14.78 -5.67 12.50
N ALA A 252 -14.23 -5.85 13.71
CA ALA A 252 -13.33 -4.87 14.32
C ALA A 252 -12.07 -4.64 13.49
N LEU A 253 -11.46 -5.70 12.95
CA LEU A 253 -10.30 -5.61 12.05
C LEU A 253 -10.64 -4.84 10.78
N ILE A 254 -11.73 -5.23 10.09
CA ILE A 254 -12.14 -4.58 8.84
C ILE A 254 -12.43 -3.10 9.07
N SER A 255 -13.30 -2.78 10.03
CA SER A 255 -13.72 -1.39 10.27
C SER A 255 -12.58 -0.51 10.77
N SER A 256 -11.68 -1.04 11.59
CA SER A 256 -10.51 -0.29 12.07
C SER A 256 -9.50 -0.05 10.95
N ALA A 257 -9.27 -1.03 10.07
CA ALA A 257 -8.39 -0.87 8.91
C ALA A 257 -8.96 0.16 7.91
N GLN A 258 -10.26 0.14 7.66
CA GLN A 258 -10.93 1.10 6.78
C GLN A 258 -10.87 2.53 7.34
N GLU A 259 -11.17 2.72 8.62
CA GLU A 259 -11.11 4.03 9.26
C GLU A 259 -9.69 4.59 9.32
N ALA A 260 -8.70 3.75 9.63
CA ALA A 260 -7.30 4.14 9.58
C ALA A 260 -6.84 4.49 8.15
N GLY A 261 -7.36 3.79 7.12
CA GLY A 261 -7.12 4.11 5.72
C GLY A 261 -7.69 5.48 5.33
N ASN A 262 -8.90 5.79 5.75
CA ASN A 262 -9.50 7.10 5.52
C ASN A 262 -8.71 8.23 6.21
N TYR A 263 -8.23 7.97 7.42
CA TYR A 263 -7.34 8.89 8.13
C TYR A 263 -6.04 9.09 7.37
N GLN A 264 -5.43 8.04 6.84
CA GLN A 264 -4.19 8.09 6.08
C GLN A 264 -4.35 8.84 4.75
N ARG A 265 -5.44 8.62 4.01
CA ARG A 265 -5.78 9.38 2.80
C ARG A 265 -5.83 10.89 3.08
N LYS A 266 -6.42 11.26 4.21
CA LYS A 266 -6.47 12.66 4.65
C LYS A 266 -5.08 13.22 4.94
N LEU A 267 -4.23 12.48 5.66
CA LEU A 267 -2.84 12.89 5.93
C LEU A 267 -2.05 13.11 4.63
N VAL A 268 -2.15 12.17 3.67
CA VAL A 268 -1.46 12.28 2.38
C VAL A 268 -1.89 13.56 1.65
N ALA A 269 -3.20 13.84 1.61
CA ALA A 269 -3.72 15.04 0.96
C ALA A 269 -3.26 16.34 1.65
N GLU A 270 -3.28 16.37 2.98
CA GLU A 270 -2.91 17.57 3.78
C GLU A 270 -1.41 17.85 3.76
N ASP A 271 -0.56 16.82 3.73
CA ASP A 271 0.89 16.97 3.76
C ASP A 271 1.52 17.24 2.39
N GLN A 272 0.78 17.08 1.29
CA GLN A 272 1.32 17.17 -0.07
C GLN A 272 2.08 18.47 -0.32
N GLN A 273 1.49 19.63 -0.03
CA GLN A 273 2.13 20.92 -0.27
C GLN A 273 3.34 21.13 0.65
N LYS A 274 3.23 20.75 1.90
CA LYS A 274 4.32 20.82 2.87
C LYS A 274 5.54 19.98 2.44
N ILE A 275 5.29 18.79 1.90
CA ILE A 275 6.35 17.92 1.38
C ILE A 275 7.02 18.56 0.16
N ILE A 276 6.25 19.12 -0.78
CA ILE A 276 6.78 19.82 -1.95
C ILE A 276 7.67 21.01 -1.52
N ASP A 277 7.20 21.80 -0.57
CA ASP A 277 7.96 22.96 -0.06
C ASP A 277 9.23 22.51 0.65
N GLY A 278 9.17 21.45 1.48
CA GLY A 278 10.35 20.88 2.13
C GLY A 278 11.37 20.33 1.12
N MET A 279 10.94 19.71 0.04
CA MET A 279 11.84 19.26 -1.03
C MET A 279 12.53 20.43 -1.73
N LYS A 280 11.79 21.52 -2.02
CA LYS A 280 12.37 22.76 -2.57
C LYS A 280 13.40 23.38 -1.63
N GLU A 281 13.10 23.45 -0.34
CA GLU A 281 14.04 23.92 0.69
C GLU A 281 15.30 23.05 0.78
N ALA A 282 15.16 21.74 0.55
CA ALA A 282 16.27 20.80 0.47
C ALA A 282 17.07 20.89 -0.85
N GLY A 283 16.67 21.76 -1.79
CA GLY A 283 17.37 22.00 -3.05
C GLY A 283 16.90 21.16 -4.22
N VAL A 284 15.75 20.48 -4.11
CA VAL A 284 15.14 19.75 -5.24
C VAL A 284 14.40 20.74 -6.14
N GLU A 285 14.66 20.68 -7.43
CA GLU A 285 13.86 21.38 -8.43
C GLU A 285 12.57 20.61 -8.70
N VAL A 286 11.42 21.22 -8.37
CA VAL A 286 10.09 20.61 -8.55
C VAL A 286 9.46 21.15 -9.83
N ILE A 287 9.21 20.24 -10.77
CA ILE A 287 8.63 20.52 -12.08
C ILE A 287 7.13 20.25 -12.02
N THR A 288 6.34 21.32 -12.22
CA THR A 288 4.86 21.26 -12.25
C THR A 288 4.30 21.59 -13.63
N ASP A 289 5.08 22.25 -14.49
CA ASP A 289 4.74 22.69 -15.85
C ASP A 289 5.11 21.62 -16.89
N LEU A 290 4.57 20.42 -16.73
CA LEU A 290 4.85 19.31 -17.64
C LEU A 290 3.62 18.92 -18.47
N ASP A 291 3.85 18.35 -19.64
CA ASP A 291 2.81 17.89 -20.56
C ASP A 291 2.36 16.47 -20.20
N ARG A 292 1.46 16.35 -19.20
CA ARG A 292 0.89 15.06 -18.80
C ARG A 292 0.15 14.37 -19.94
N LYS A 293 -0.46 15.15 -20.84
CA LYS A 293 -1.16 14.59 -22.00
C LYS A 293 -0.20 13.90 -22.94
N ALA A 294 1.00 14.45 -23.15
CA ALA A 294 2.01 13.80 -23.97
C ALA A 294 2.42 12.41 -23.43
N PHE A 295 2.44 12.23 -22.10
CA PHE A 295 2.73 10.91 -21.52
C PHE A 295 1.61 9.91 -21.80
N SER A 296 0.34 10.29 -21.62
CA SER A 296 -0.78 9.42 -21.93
C SER A 296 -0.89 9.12 -23.43
N ASP A 297 -0.67 10.12 -24.28
CA ASP A 297 -0.68 9.97 -25.75
C ASP A 297 0.44 9.04 -26.23
N ALA A 298 1.64 9.12 -25.65
CA ALA A 298 2.75 8.24 -25.98
C ALA A 298 2.46 6.77 -25.66
N LEU A 299 1.73 6.49 -24.59
CA LEU A 299 1.29 5.13 -24.26
C LEU A 299 0.19 4.65 -25.21
N GLY A 300 -0.70 5.54 -25.65
CA GLY A 300 -1.88 5.16 -26.42
C GLY A 300 -2.65 4.05 -25.70
N THR A 301 -2.92 2.94 -26.38
CA THR A 301 -3.56 1.76 -25.80
C THR A 301 -2.58 0.65 -25.38
N GLN A 302 -1.29 0.79 -25.65
CA GLN A 302 -0.31 -0.32 -25.57
C GLN A 302 -0.32 -1.05 -24.23
N VAL A 303 -0.31 -0.32 -23.11
CA VAL A 303 -0.31 -0.94 -21.76
C VAL A 303 -1.68 -1.53 -21.41
N ARG A 304 -2.77 -0.87 -21.81
CA ARG A 304 -4.14 -1.40 -21.64
C ARG A 304 -4.33 -2.68 -22.48
N ASP A 305 -3.85 -2.72 -23.72
CA ASP A 305 -3.91 -3.90 -24.58
C ASP A 305 -3.08 -5.06 -24.03
N MET A 306 -1.91 -4.77 -23.47
CA MET A 306 -1.09 -5.75 -22.77
C MET A 306 -1.85 -6.35 -21.56
N PHE A 307 -2.48 -5.51 -20.74
CA PHE A 307 -3.30 -5.97 -19.62
C PHE A 307 -4.45 -6.87 -20.09
N VAL A 308 -5.19 -6.46 -21.13
CA VAL A 308 -6.30 -7.25 -21.68
C VAL A 308 -5.81 -8.60 -22.23
N LYS A 309 -4.64 -8.63 -22.85
CA LYS A 309 -4.04 -9.86 -23.35
C LYS A 309 -3.65 -10.83 -22.22
N ASP A 310 -3.10 -10.30 -21.12
CA ASP A 310 -2.55 -11.11 -20.05
C ASP A 310 -3.62 -11.52 -19.01
N VAL A 311 -4.77 -10.83 -18.97
CA VAL A 311 -5.85 -11.05 -18.00
C VAL A 311 -7.16 -11.33 -18.75
N PRO A 312 -7.73 -12.56 -18.64
CA PRO A 312 -8.91 -12.95 -19.42
C PRO A 312 -10.11 -12.00 -19.28
N GLN A 313 -10.36 -11.45 -18.08
CA GLN A 313 -11.42 -10.47 -17.80
C GLN A 313 -10.92 -9.01 -17.88
N GLY A 314 -9.76 -8.77 -18.45
CA GLY A 314 -9.08 -7.46 -18.44
C GLY A 314 -9.91 -6.36 -19.12
N ALA A 315 -10.55 -6.65 -20.24
CA ALA A 315 -11.40 -5.70 -20.94
C ALA A 315 -12.60 -5.26 -20.10
N ASP A 316 -13.27 -6.21 -19.43
CA ASP A 316 -14.44 -5.93 -18.57
C ASP A 316 -14.02 -5.13 -17.33
N LEU A 317 -12.84 -5.43 -16.76
CA LEU A 317 -12.30 -4.69 -15.62
C LEU A 317 -11.97 -3.24 -15.98
N LEU A 318 -11.30 -3.00 -17.12
CA LEU A 318 -11.02 -1.64 -17.60
C LEU A 318 -12.30 -0.86 -17.82
N LYS A 319 -13.31 -1.49 -18.49
CA LYS A 319 -14.61 -0.88 -18.71
C LYS A 319 -15.31 -0.55 -17.38
N ALA A 320 -15.28 -1.47 -16.42
CA ALA A 320 -15.88 -1.24 -15.11
C ALA A 320 -15.27 -0.06 -14.38
N VAL A 321 -13.93 0.14 -14.48
CA VAL A 321 -13.26 1.33 -13.94
C VAL A 321 -13.67 2.60 -14.68
N ASP A 322 -13.68 2.58 -16.01
CA ASP A 322 -14.02 3.74 -16.83
C ASP A 322 -15.46 4.22 -16.60
N GLU A 323 -16.40 3.32 -16.22
CA GLU A 323 -17.81 3.59 -15.93
C GLU A 323 -18.08 4.11 -14.50
N VAL A 324 -17.12 4.05 -13.58
CA VAL A 324 -17.25 4.63 -12.23
C VAL A 324 -17.38 6.16 -12.33
N GLN A 325 -18.43 6.71 -11.68
CA GLN A 325 -18.74 8.15 -11.69
C GLN A 325 -18.37 8.83 -10.38
#